data_de7848221a6bbd4a2c7487a4edee0ba1
#
_entry.id   de7848221a6bbd4a2c7487a4edee0ba1
#
_cell.length_a   1.000
_cell.length_b   1.000
_cell.length_c   1.000
_cell.angle_alpha   90.00
_cell.angle_beta   90.00
_cell.angle_gamma   90.00
#
_symmetry.space_group_name_H-M   'P 1'
#
loop_
_entity.id
_entity.type
_entity.pdbx_description
1 polymer ?
#
loop_
_entity_poly.entity_id
_entity_poly.type
_entity_poly.pdbx_seq_one_letter_code
_entity_poly.pdbx_strand_id
1 'polypeptide(L)'
;AVRDFLDDYYCTSDAWSVKTSAERVLVATNSWLHAQTQQSQHRHDMERGYVCTLSAVVLKSRTAHLFHVGDTRIYLLRDGALEQMTEDHRVRVSATQSYLARAMGIDRRLDIDYRSLPLEPGDVFLLATDGVYEHVDAGFIVTSIGGAGDLDRAAQAIAAEALARGSDDNLTLQIVRIDELPAPEANEMVRQLSDLPFAPLLEARMDFDGYRIVRELHASSRSHIYLAVDGDTAQTVVIKTPSIDLRDDPAHLERFLMEEWIARRIDSPHVLKPCLQTRKRNFIYVVTEFVEGQTLAQWMTDNPKPDLATVRGIVAQIARGLQAFHRLEMLHQDLKPDNIMIDATGTVKIIDFGAT
;
A
#
# COMPACT_ATOMS: atom_id res chain seq x y z
N ALA A 1 -2.44 13.72 23.95
CA ALA A 1 -2.48 13.46 22.50
C ALA A 1 -1.72 12.17 22.14
N VAL A 2 -0.39 12.06 22.43
CA VAL A 2 0.40 10.87 22.01
C VAL A 2 -0.12 9.60 22.66
N ARG A 3 -0.33 9.59 23.97
CA ARG A 3 -0.85 8.42 24.68
C ARG A 3 -2.25 8.05 24.22
N ASP A 4 -3.13 9.02 24.08
CA ASP A 4 -4.50 8.81 23.63
C ASP A 4 -4.52 8.27 22.20
N PHE A 5 -3.61 8.79 21.32
CA PHE A 5 -3.46 8.25 19.96
C PHE A 5 -3.07 6.77 19.97
N LEU A 6 -2.09 6.38 20.80
CA LEU A 6 -1.67 4.98 20.89
C LEU A 6 -2.78 4.08 21.43
N ASP A 7 -3.38 4.48 22.55
CA ASP A 7 -4.42 3.68 23.23
C ASP A 7 -5.66 3.52 22.30
N ASP A 8 -6.14 4.61 21.70
CA ASP A 8 -7.34 4.61 20.87
C ASP A 8 -7.11 3.98 19.47
N TYR A 9 -5.91 4.13 18.88
CA TYR A 9 -5.59 3.54 17.59
C TYR A 9 -5.71 2.01 17.62
N TYR A 10 -5.19 1.37 18.66
CA TYR A 10 -5.28 -0.09 18.81
C TYR A 10 -6.70 -0.57 19.23
N CYS A 11 -7.59 0.34 19.62
CA CYS A 11 -9.01 0.04 19.87
C CYS A 11 -9.87 0.21 18.62
N THR A 12 -9.33 0.65 17.48
CA THR A 12 -10.09 0.76 16.22
C THR A 12 -10.38 -0.61 15.62
N SER A 13 -11.40 -0.67 14.76
CA SER A 13 -11.75 -1.91 14.06
C SER A 13 -10.62 -2.38 13.13
N ASP A 14 -10.29 -3.67 13.17
CA ASP A 14 -9.34 -4.30 12.24
C ASP A 14 -9.78 -4.23 10.78
N ALA A 15 -11.07 -4.01 10.54
CA ALA A 15 -11.62 -3.83 9.19
C ALA A 15 -11.28 -2.45 8.59
N TRP A 16 -10.79 -1.49 9.37
CA TRP A 16 -10.44 -0.17 8.87
C TRP A 16 -9.01 -0.13 8.36
N SER A 17 -8.77 0.70 7.33
CA SER A 17 -7.42 1.00 6.89
C SER A 17 -6.66 1.76 7.97
N VAL A 18 -5.32 1.67 7.95
CA VAL A 18 -4.45 2.46 8.86
C VAL A 18 -4.79 3.94 8.79
N LYS A 19 -5.01 4.46 7.58
CA LYS A 19 -5.41 5.85 7.34
C LYS A 19 -6.70 6.19 8.07
N THR A 20 -7.76 5.40 7.85
CA THR A 20 -9.08 5.64 8.47
C THR A 20 -9.02 5.58 9.99
N SER A 21 -8.31 4.59 10.54
CA SER A 21 -8.13 4.43 11.99
C SER A 21 -7.43 5.63 12.60
N ALA A 22 -6.27 6.01 12.04
CA ALA A 22 -5.49 7.13 12.56
C ALA A 22 -6.22 8.48 12.41
N GLU A 23 -6.82 8.76 11.25
CA GLU A 23 -7.58 10.00 11.02
C GLU A 23 -8.73 10.16 12.02
N ARG A 24 -9.50 9.09 12.29
CA ARG A 24 -10.61 9.15 13.25
C ARG A 24 -10.13 9.44 14.66
N VAL A 25 -9.07 8.79 15.10
CA VAL A 25 -8.49 9.02 16.43
C VAL A 25 -7.94 10.45 16.53
N LEU A 26 -7.20 10.91 15.54
CA LEU A 26 -6.63 12.27 15.52
C LEU A 26 -7.73 13.35 15.52
N VAL A 27 -8.80 13.16 14.73
CA VAL A 27 -9.95 14.09 14.71
C VAL A 27 -10.66 14.10 16.07
N ALA A 28 -10.84 12.97 16.72
CA ALA A 28 -11.44 12.89 18.06
C ALA A 28 -10.58 13.60 19.10
N THR A 29 -9.27 13.33 19.12
CA THR A 29 -8.30 13.98 20.00
C THR A 29 -8.27 15.49 19.77
N ASN A 30 -8.25 15.94 18.50
CA ASN A 30 -8.31 17.35 18.14
C ASN A 30 -9.57 18.04 18.69
N SER A 31 -10.73 17.39 18.52
CA SER A 31 -12.00 17.91 19.00
C SER A 31 -12.00 18.10 20.53
N TRP A 32 -11.40 17.16 21.24
CA TRP A 32 -11.22 17.25 22.70
C TRP A 32 -10.29 18.40 23.09
N LEU A 33 -9.10 18.50 22.46
CA LEU A 33 -8.13 19.58 22.72
C LEU A 33 -8.77 20.95 22.48
N HIS A 34 -9.44 21.12 21.33
CA HIS A 34 -10.14 22.35 20.99
C HIS A 34 -11.20 22.72 22.03
N ALA A 35 -12.03 21.74 22.46
CA ALA A 35 -13.04 21.96 23.49
C ALA A 35 -12.41 22.39 24.83
N GLN A 36 -11.27 21.79 25.23
CA GLN A 36 -10.54 22.19 26.45
C GLN A 36 -10.03 23.61 26.34
N THR A 37 -9.46 24.02 25.19
CA THR A 37 -9.03 25.40 24.94
C THR A 37 -10.19 26.37 25.08
N GLN A 38 -11.36 26.08 24.47
CA GLN A 38 -12.54 26.96 24.53
C GLN A 38 -13.13 27.10 25.95
N GLN A 39 -12.99 26.07 26.79
CA GLN A 39 -13.44 26.09 28.18
C GLN A 39 -12.41 26.71 29.15
N SER A 40 -11.18 26.92 28.71
CA SER A 40 -10.11 27.48 29.51
C SER A 40 -10.15 29.01 29.59
N GLN A 41 -9.46 29.58 30.55
CA GLN A 41 -9.22 31.04 30.63
C GLN A 41 -8.35 31.56 29.46
N HIS A 42 -7.71 30.66 28.72
CA HIS A 42 -6.81 30.96 27.60
C HIS A 42 -7.47 30.83 26.22
N ARG A 43 -8.82 30.83 26.15
CA ARG A 43 -9.58 30.68 24.91
C ARG A 43 -9.24 31.67 23.78
N HIS A 44 -8.59 32.79 24.11
CA HIS A 44 -8.17 33.84 23.19
C HIS A 44 -6.65 33.93 23.05
N ASP A 45 -5.90 33.05 23.70
CA ASP A 45 -4.43 33.01 23.68
C ASP A 45 -3.99 31.61 23.18
N MET A 46 -3.63 31.56 21.91
CA MET A 46 -3.26 30.29 21.26
C MET A 46 -1.95 29.72 21.82
N GLU A 47 -1.06 30.54 22.37
CA GLU A 47 0.21 30.08 22.95
C GLU A 47 -0.01 29.36 24.31
N ARG A 48 -1.13 29.61 24.96
CA ARG A 48 -1.50 29.02 26.25
C ARG A 48 -2.67 28.06 26.19
N GLY A 49 -3.18 27.78 24.99
CA GLY A 49 -4.24 26.80 24.76
C GLY A 49 -3.74 25.35 24.82
N TYR A 50 -4.68 24.42 24.76
CA TYR A 50 -4.35 23.00 24.58
C TYR A 50 -4.05 22.73 23.10
N VAL A 51 -2.88 23.20 22.67
CA VAL A 51 -2.41 23.15 21.29
C VAL A 51 -1.11 22.35 21.23
N CYS A 52 -0.97 21.46 20.26
CA CYS A 52 0.27 20.74 20.02
C CYS A 52 0.42 20.35 18.55
N THR A 53 1.67 20.21 18.12
CA THR A 53 2.01 19.51 16.87
C THR A 53 1.98 18.01 17.07
N LEU A 54 1.81 17.25 16.01
CA LEU A 54 1.87 15.79 16.04
C LEU A 54 2.42 15.24 14.73
N SER A 55 3.45 14.42 14.84
CA SER A 55 3.94 13.59 13.76
C SER A 55 3.96 12.14 14.21
N ALA A 56 3.36 11.25 13.42
CA ALA A 56 3.29 9.84 13.74
C ALA A 56 3.67 8.98 12.53
N VAL A 57 4.42 7.92 12.77
CA VAL A 57 4.74 6.88 11.79
C VAL A 57 4.11 5.58 12.27
N VAL A 58 3.19 5.04 11.49
CA VAL A 58 2.59 3.73 11.73
C VAL A 58 3.24 2.75 10.75
N LEU A 59 3.99 1.80 11.28
CA LEU A 59 4.61 0.73 10.52
C LEU A 59 3.68 -0.47 10.51
N LYS A 60 3.15 -0.84 9.35
CA LYS A 60 2.28 -2.00 9.23
C LYS A 60 2.73 -2.87 8.06
N SER A 61 3.09 -4.12 8.38
CA SER A 61 3.66 -5.11 7.46
C SER A 61 4.84 -4.53 6.65
N ARG A 62 4.64 -4.12 5.41
CA ARG A 62 5.69 -3.60 4.52
C ARG A 62 5.48 -2.14 4.12
N THR A 63 4.65 -1.41 4.86
CA THR A 63 4.29 -0.02 4.55
C THR A 63 4.46 0.87 5.76
N ALA A 64 5.08 2.03 5.56
CA ALA A 64 5.05 3.14 6.50
C ALA A 64 3.91 4.09 6.14
N HIS A 65 3.12 4.46 7.13
CA HIS A 65 2.05 5.46 7.04
C HIS A 65 2.43 6.65 7.91
N LEU A 66 2.60 7.80 7.30
CA LEU A 66 3.01 9.03 7.96
C LEU A 66 1.80 9.95 8.10
N PHE A 67 1.58 10.44 9.30
CA PHE A 67 0.56 11.43 9.64
C PHE A 67 1.24 12.65 10.24
N HIS A 68 0.88 13.83 9.77
CA HIS A 68 1.57 15.03 10.18
C HIS A 68 0.62 16.23 10.34
N VAL A 69 0.77 16.94 11.45
CA VAL A 69 0.15 18.24 11.74
C VAL A 69 1.13 19.08 12.54
N GLY A 70 1.58 20.18 12.00
CA GLY A 70 2.50 21.11 12.69
C GLY A 70 3.84 21.28 11.99
N ASP A 71 4.90 21.34 12.76
CA ASP A 71 6.27 21.58 12.30
C ASP A 71 7.30 20.58 12.83
N THR A 72 6.86 19.56 13.56
CA THR A 72 7.71 18.41 13.88
C THR A 72 8.00 17.63 12.60
N ARG A 73 9.25 17.36 12.28
CA ARG A 73 9.63 16.75 11.01
C ARG A 73 9.83 15.25 11.14
N ILE A 74 9.47 14.54 10.07
CA ILE A 74 9.81 13.13 9.82
C ILE A 74 10.81 13.12 8.66
N TYR A 75 11.95 12.46 8.87
CA TYR A 75 12.94 12.21 7.83
C TYR A 75 13.03 10.71 7.56
N LEU A 76 13.34 10.35 6.33
CA LEU A 76 13.75 9.00 5.91
C LEU A 76 15.21 9.04 5.47
N LEU A 77 16.02 8.21 6.09
CA LEU A 77 17.37 7.90 5.65
C LEU A 77 17.34 6.58 4.91
N ARG A 78 17.58 6.62 3.60
CA ARG A 78 17.67 5.46 2.70
C ARG A 78 18.86 5.65 1.78
N ASP A 79 19.68 4.61 1.59
CA ASP A 79 20.87 4.63 0.73
C ASP A 79 21.85 5.81 1.02
N GLY A 80 21.94 6.20 2.29
CA GLY A 80 22.79 7.31 2.72
C GLY A 80 22.23 8.71 2.44
N ALA A 81 21.05 8.83 1.85
CA ALA A 81 20.35 10.09 1.63
C ALA A 81 19.29 10.33 2.70
N LEU A 82 19.29 11.52 3.30
CA LEU A 82 18.29 11.96 4.28
C LEU A 82 17.26 12.83 3.56
N GLU A 83 16.03 12.32 3.43
CA GLU A 83 14.90 13.02 2.81
C GLU A 83 13.90 13.47 3.88
N GLN A 84 13.47 14.75 3.83
CA GLN A 84 12.38 15.24 4.67
C GLN A 84 11.04 14.78 4.07
N MET A 85 10.26 14.05 4.85
CA MET A 85 9.00 13.44 4.43
C MET A 85 7.77 14.29 4.71
N THR A 86 7.89 15.31 5.55
CA THR A 86 6.82 16.23 6.00
C THR A 86 7.08 17.64 5.52
N GLU A 87 6.02 18.44 5.37
CA GLU A 87 6.11 19.89 5.12
C GLU A 87 5.70 20.66 6.37
N ASP A 88 6.50 21.66 6.77
CA ASP A 88 6.22 22.43 7.98
C ASP A 88 4.96 23.29 7.79
N HIS A 89 4.01 23.21 8.71
CA HIS A 89 2.81 24.04 8.72
C HIS A 89 3.09 25.38 9.42
N ARG A 90 4.02 26.14 8.88
CA ARG A 90 4.37 27.48 9.38
C ARG A 90 4.05 28.56 8.36
N VAL A 91 3.49 29.69 8.82
CA VAL A 91 3.33 30.91 8.02
C VAL A 91 4.38 31.92 8.47
N ARG A 92 5.21 32.37 7.55
CA ARG A 92 6.19 33.42 7.77
C ARG A 92 5.50 34.77 7.62
N VAL A 93 5.44 35.55 8.71
CA VAL A 93 4.87 36.91 8.73
C VAL A 93 5.93 37.98 8.56
N SER A 94 7.16 37.71 8.99
CA SER A 94 8.31 38.59 8.78
C SER A 94 9.61 37.79 8.64
N ALA A 95 10.74 38.47 8.44
CA ALA A 95 12.06 37.80 8.36
C ALA A 95 12.44 37.08 9.65
N THR A 96 11.86 37.47 10.80
CA THR A 96 12.20 36.96 12.14
C THR A 96 11.01 36.32 12.88
N GLN A 97 9.81 36.32 12.31
CA GLN A 97 8.63 35.79 12.97
C GLN A 97 7.89 34.80 12.06
N SER A 98 7.73 33.57 12.52
CA SER A 98 6.87 32.55 11.95
C SER A 98 5.89 32.09 13.00
N TYR A 99 4.67 31.79 12.56
CA TYR A 99 3.61 31.25 13.40
C TYR A 99 3.16 29.89 12.86
N LEU A 100 2.76 29.02 13.76
CA LEU A 100 2.18 27.74 13.42
C LEU A 100 0.84 27.95 12.70
N ALA A 101 0.74 27.52 11.44
CA ALA A 101 -0.46 27.66 10.64
C ALA A 101 -1.48 26.57 10.91
N ARG A 102 -0.99 25.36 11.23
CA ARG A 102 -1.82 24.20 11.58
C ARG A 102 -1.22 23.47 12.78
N ALA A 103 -2.03 23.18 13.80
CA ALA A 103 -1.71 22.30 14.91
C ALA A 103 -3.00 21.71 15.48
N MET A 104 -2.88 20.64 16.21
CA MET A 104 -4.00 20.05 16.93
C MET A 104 -4.51 20.99 18.01
N GLY A 105 -5.84 21.13 18.14
CA GLY A 105 -6.49 21.98 19.13
C GLY A 105 -6.68 23.44 18.74
N ILE A 106 -6.07 23.93 17.64
CA ILE A 106 -6.27 25.29 17.13
C ILE A 106 -7.68 25.45 16.61
N ASP A 107 -8.06 24.60 15.66
CA ASP A 107 -9.36 24.65 14.99
C ASP A 107 -10.19 23.40 15.28
N ARG A 108 -11.50 23.54 15.20
CA ARG A 108 -12.42 22.40 15.32
C ARG A 108 -12.20 21.37 14.21
N ARG A 109 -11.87 21.82 12.99
CA ARG A 109 -11.56 20.96 11.85
C ARG A 109 -10.05 20.76 11.79
N LEU A 110 -9.64 19.51 11.78
CA LEU A 110 -8.25 19.10 11.64
C LEU A 110 -7.97 18.72 10.18
N ASP A 111 -6.93 19.32 9.61
CA ASP A 111 -6.40 18.96 8.30
C ASP A 111 -5.06 18.24 8.51
N ILE A 112 -5.03 16.94 8.18
CA ILE A 112 -3.93 16.02 8.45
C ILE A 112 -3.22 15.71 7.14
N ASP A 113 -1.93 15.96 7.06
CA ASP A 113 -1.13 15.50 5.96
C ASP A 113 -0.87 13.99 6.12
N TYR A 114 -1.19 13.23 5.08
CA TYR A 114 -0.99 11.80 5.03
C TYR A 114 -0.13 11.39 3.84
N ARG A 115 0.89 10.57 4.10
CA ARG A 115 1.73 9.95 3.08
C ARG A 115 1.96 8.49 3.42
N SER A 116 1.97 7.60 2.43
CA SER A 116 2.38 6.21 2.60
C SER A 116 3.50 5.86 1.63
N LEU A 117 4.41 4.98 2.07
CA LEU A 117 5.52 4.51 1.26
C LEU A 117 5.88 3.06 1.59
N PRO A 118 6.37 2.29 0.60
CA PRO A 118 6.88 0.94 0.86
C PRO A 118 8.15 1.02 1.70
N LEU A 119 8.28 0.09 2.64
CA LEU A 119 9.46 -0.09 3.48
C LEU A 119 10.50 -0.96 2.78
N GLU A 120 11.77 -0.66 3.03
CA GLU A 120 12.91 -1.47 2.65
C GLU A 120 13.75 -1.81 3.88
N PRO A 121 14.38 -3.01 3.95
CA PRO A 121 15.33 -3.30 5.01
C PRO A 121 16.49 -2.29 4.98
N GLY A 122 16.83 -1.74 6.14
CA GLY A 122 17.83 -0.70 6.27
C GLY A 122 17.28 0.72 6.30
N ASP A 123 15.99 0.95 6.01
CA ASP A 123 15.33 2.25 6.20
C ASP A 123 15.48 2.75 7.64
N VAL A 124 15.79 4.02 7.81
CA VAL A 124 15.79 4.66 9.13
C VAL A 124 14.89 5.89 9.11
N PHE A 125 13.89 5.90 9.98
CA PHE A 125 13.06 7.08 10.22
C PHE A 125 13.64 7.87 11.40
N LEU A 126 13.76 9.20 11.22
CA LEU A 126 14.05 10.14 12.28
C LEU A 126 12.87 11.10 12.43
N LEU A 127 12.28 11.16 13.62
CA LEU A 127 11.31 12.17 14.00
C LEU A 127 12.03 13.18 14.90
N ALA A 128 11.91 14.47 14.61
CA ALA A 128 12.63 15.51 15.36
C ALA A 128 11.80 16.79 15.49
N THR A 129 11.87 17.41 16.68
CA THR A 129 11.34 18.76 16.92
C THR A 129 12.30 19.82 16.39
N ASP A 130 11.82 21.06 16.27
CA ASP A 130 12.57 22.22 15.76
C ASP A 130 13.83 22.50 16.57
N GLY A 131 13.81 22.36 17.88
CA GLY A 131 15.02 22.48 18.71
C GLY A 131 16.17 21.56 18.26
N VAL A 132 15.88 20.46 17.55
CA VAL A 132 16.91 19.57 16.99
C VAL A 132 17.27 19.98 15.57
N TYR A 133 16.32 20.00 14.64
CA TYR A 133 16.61 20.13 13.21
C TYR A 133 17.02 21.55 12.78
N GLU A 134 16.70 22.58 13.57
CA GLU A 134 17.18 23.94 13.30
C GLU A 134 18.68 24.13 13.65
N HIS A 135 19.22 23.26 14.50
CA HIS A 135 20.60 23.38 15.00
C HIS A 135 21.56 22.31 14.45
N VAL A 136 21.03 21.13 13.99
CA VAL A 136 21.89 20.04 13.51
C VAL A 136 21.70 19.85 12.01
N ASP A 137 22.80 19.86 11.27
CA ASP A 137 22.78 19.67 9.82
C ASP A 137 22.58 18.18 9.43
N ALA A 138 22.07 17.97 8.22
CA ALA A 138 21.79 16.64 7.67
C ALA A 138 23.04 15.72 7.62
N GLY A 139 24.20 16.28 7.34
CA GLY A 139 25.46 15.53 7.26
C GLY A 139 25.85 14.92 8.61
N PHE A 140 25.70 15.69 9.70
CA PHE A 140 25.95 15.19 11.04
C PHE A 140 24.95 14.09 11.44
N ILE A 141 23.66 14.28 11.12
CA ILE A 141 22.60 13.28 11.37
C ILE A 141 22.94 11.97 10.67
N VAL A 142 23.23 12.02 9.36
CA VAL A 142 23.56 10.82 8.55
C VAL A 142 24.80 10.11 9.12
N THR A 143 25.84 10.86 9.44
CA THR A 143 27.09 10.30 9.99
C THR A 143 26.87 9.65 11.36
N SER A 144 26.09 10.31 12.23
CA SER A 144 25.79 9.80 13.57
C SER A 144 24.99 8.50 13.52
N ILE A 145 23.98 8.41 12.63
CA ILE A 145 23.17 7.20 12.45
C ILE A 145 24.00 6.07 11.78
N GLY A 146 24.72 6.38 10.71
CA GLY A 146 25.51 5.40 9.95
C GLY A 146 26.72 4.84 10.71
N GLY A 147 27.31 5.64 11.59
CA GLY A 147 28.47 5.25 12.40
C GLY A 147 28.13 4.54 13.72
N ALA A 148 26.87 4.61 14.15
CA ALA A 148 26.44 4.04 15.42
C ALA A 148 25.93 2.61 15.27
N GLY A 149 26.57 1.66 15.97
CA GLY A 149 26.02 0.30 16.15
C GLY A 149 24.76 0.28 17.05
N ASP A 150 24.49 1.41 17.75
CA ASP A 150 23.41 1.59 18.71
C ASP A 150 22.71 2.94 18.43
N LEU A 151 21.40 2.86 18.15
CA LEU A 151 20.58 4.04 17.82
C LEU A 151 20.42 5.00 19.00
N ASP A 152 20.47 4.51 20.25
CA ASP A 152 20.42 5.36 21.43
C ASP A 152 21.63 6.29 21.50
N ARG A 153 22.82 5.77 21.15
CA ARG A 153 24.03 6.61 21.07
C ARG A 153 23.95 7.64 19.95
N ALA A 154 23.39 7.27 18.80
CA ALA A 154 23.15 8.23 17.72
C ALA A 154 22.20 9.34 18.17
N ALA A 155 21.10 8.98 18.82
CA ALA A 155 20.14 9.93 19.35
C ALA A 155 20.77 10.89 20.38
N GLN A 156 21.55 10.35 21.32
CA GLN A 156 22.27 11.16 22.31
C GLN A 156 23.29 12.11 21.67
N ALA A 157 24.04 11.64 20.66
CA ALA A 157 24.99 12.46 19.94
C ALA A 157 24.33 13.62 19.21
N ILE A 158 23.20 13.36 18.52
CA ILE A 158 22.44 14.39 17.82
C ILE A 158 21.86 15.42 18.80
N ALA A 159 21.29 14.99 19.92
CA ALA A 159 20.79 15.89 20.95
C ALA A 159 21.90 16.73 21.59
N ALA A 160 23.06 16.12 21.88
CA ALA A 160 24.22 16.85 22.44
C ALA A 160 24.76 17.88 21.45
N GLU A 161 24.80 17.58 20.16
CA GLU A 161 25.22 18.51 19.13
C GLU A 161 24.27 19.71 19.01
N ALA A 162 22.94 19.47 19.07
CA ALA A 162 21.95 20.55 19.08
C ALA A 162 22.17 21.51 20.22
N LEU A 163 22.42 21.00 21.45
CA LEU A 163 22.77 21.81 22.63
C LEU A 163 24.09 22.56 22.44
N ALA A 164 25.13 21.90 21.92
CA ALA A 164 26.42 22.49 21.68
C ALA A 164 26.36 23.63 20.66
N ARG A 165 25.43 23.56 19.71
CA ARG A 165 25.18 24.62 18.72
C ARG A 165 24.21 25.69 19.20
N GLY A 166 23.82 25.68 20.46
CA GLY A 166 23.07 26.76 21.13
C GLY A 166 21.56 26.63 21.04
N SER A 167 21.02 25.41 20.88
CA SER A 167 19.57 25.18 21.01
C SER A 167 19.13 25.50 22.44
N ASP A 168 18.12 26.35 22.59
CA ASP A 168 17.48 26.75 23.84
C ASP A 168 16.04 26.24 23.97
N ASP A 169 15.61 25.43 23.00
CA ASP A 169 14.28 24.82 22.97
C ASP A 169 14.29 23.36 23.46
N ASN A 170 13.09 22.78 23.60
CA ASN A 170 12.90 21.39 23.95
C ASN A 170 13.44 20.46 22.84
N LEU A 171 14.35 19.58 23.21
CA LEU A 171 14.95 18.61 22.29
C LEU A 171 14.22 17.28 22.38
N THR A 172 13.53 16.92 21.32
CA THR A 172 12.92 15.61 21.21
C THR A 172 13.25 15.00 19.86
N LEU A 173 13.82 13.79 19.89
CA LEU A 173 14.02 13.02 18.67
C LEU A 173 13.79 11.52 18.93
N GLN A 174 13.39 10.81 17.89
CA GLN A 174 13.20 9.38 17.89
C GLN A 174 13.75 8.78 16.59
N ILE A 175 14.52 7.70 16.71
CA ILE A 175 15.11 6.99 15.57
C ILE A 175 14.54 5.57 15.54
N VAL A 176 14.04 5.16 14.38
CA VAL A 176 13.49 3.82 14.15
C VAL A 176 14.15 3.24 12.91
N ARG A 177 14.80 2.07 13.04
CA ARG A 177 15.41 1.34 11.92
C ARG A 177 14.59 0.12 11.58
N ILE A 178 14.43 -0.14 10.30
CA ILE A 178 13.78 -1.33 9.76
C ILE A 178 14.87 -2.39 9.52
N ASP A 179 15.00 -3.34 10.42
CA ASP A 179 16.00 -4.40 10.30
C ASP A 179 15.52 -5.52 9.37
N GLU A 180 14.26 -5.94 9.51
CA GLU A 180 13.65 -6.99 8.70
C GLU A 180 12.19 -6.66 8.35
N LEU A 181 11.73 -7.19 7.24
CA LEU A 181 10.34 -7.05 6.81
C LEU A 181 9.64 -8.41 6.82
N PRO A 182 8.39 -8.49 7.30
CA PRO A 182 7.61 -9.71 7.24
C PRO A 182 7.31 -10.11 5.78
N ALA A 183 6.93 -11.38 5.59
CA ALA A 183 6.37 -11.80 4.31
C ALA A 183 5.10 -10.97 4.01
N PRO A 184 4.84 -10.62 2.73
CA PRO A 184 3.65 -9.87 2.36
C PRO A 184 2.37 -10.60 2.81
N GLU A 185 1.54 -9.95 3.61
CA GLU A 185 0.23 -10.48 3.97
C GLU A 185 -0.81 -10.19 2.88
N ALA A 186 -1.71 -11.15 2.65
CA ALA A 186 -2.78 -11.02 1.65
C ALA A 186 -3.64 -9.77 1.89
N ASN A 187 -4.06 -9.58 3.12
CA ASN A 187 -4.96 -8.49 3.51
C ASN A 187 -4.34 -7.10 3.30
N GLU A 188 -3.02 -6.97 3.40
CA GLU A 188 -2.37 -5.69 3.17
C GLU A 188 -2.24 -5.37 1.69
N MET A 189 -1.88 -6.36 0.86
CA MET A 189 -1.85 -6.18 -0.59
C MET A 189 -3.24 -5.80 -1.13
N VAL A 190 -4.28 -6.48 -0.63
CA VAL A 190 -5.67 -6.17 -0.97
C VAL A 190 -6.03 -4.74 -0.55
N ARG A 191 -5.68 -4.31 0.66
CA ARG A 191 -5.96 -2.95 1.15
C ARG A 191 -5.23 -1.87 0.36
N GLN A 192 -3.95 -2.07 0.05
CA GLN A 192 -3.18 -1.10 -0.75
C GLN A 192 -3.74 -0.94 -2.17
N LEU A 193 -4.19 -2.04 -2.77
CA LEU A 193 -4.76 -2.02 -4.10
C LEU A 193 -6.21 -1.50 -4.10
N SER A 194 -6.98 -1.73 -3.03
CA SER A 194 -8.36 -1.21 -2.91
C SER A 194 -8.46 0.31 -2.77
N ASP A 195 -7.37 0.98 -2.38
CA ASP A 195 -7.30 2.45 -2.35
C ASP A 195 -7.09 3.08 -3.74
N LEU A 196 -6.76 2.26 -4.76
CA LEU A 196 -6.61 2.74 -6.13
C LEU A 196 -7.96 2.97 -6.81
N PRO A 197 -8.05 3.90 -7.77
CA PRO A 197 -9.27 4.08 -8.56
C PRO A 197 -9.50 2.88 -9.50
N PHE A 198 -10.77 2.67 -9.84
CA PHE A 198 -11.14 1.70 -10.89
C PHE A 198 -10.57 2.14 -12.24
N ALA A 199 -10.13 1.16 -13.03
CA ALA A 199 -9.70 1.41 -14.40
C ALA A 199 -10.88 1.95 -15.23
N PRO A 200 -10.66 2.91 -16.15
CA PRO A 200 -11.66 3.27 -17.14
C PRO A 200 -11.91 2.10 -18.10
N LEU A 201 -12.96 2.16 -18.91
CA LEU A 201 -13.11 1.23 -20.03
C LEU A 201 -11.94 1.42 -20.99
N LEU A 202 -11.25 0.32 -21.30
CA LEU A 202 -10.06 0.36 -22.12
C LEU A 202 -10.42 0.07 -23.59
N GLU A 203 -9.90 0.89 -24.49
CA GLU A 203 -10.12 0.75 -25.92
C GLU A 203 -8.85 0.25 -26.62
N ALA A 204 -9.02 -0.34 -27.80
CA ALA A 204 -7.89 -0.79 -28.63
C ALA A 204 -6.94 0.38 -28.95
N ARG A 205 -5.64 0.13 -28.85
CA ARG A 205 -4.53 1.08 -29.02
C ARG A 205 -4.34 2.11 -27.89
N MET A 206 -5.14 2.04 -26.81
CA MET A 206 -4.95 2.86 -25.62
C MET A 206 -3.68 2.43 -24.88
N ASP A 207 -2.91 3.39 -24.37
CA ASP A 207 -1.83 3.15 -23.43
C ASP A 207 -2.37 3.23 -22.00
N PHE A 208 -2.20 2.15 -21.24
CA PHE A 208 -2.72 2.00 -19.87
C PHE A 208 -1.63 1.48 -18.94
N ASP A 209 -1.14 2.30 -18.02
CA ASP A 209 -0.07 1.96 -17.06
C ASP A 209 1.15 1.25 -17.69
N GLY A 210 1.55 1.70 -18.90
CA GLY A 210 2.67 1.12 -19.65
C GLY A 210 2.33 -0.14 -20.45
N TYR A 211 1.06 -0.52 -20.53
CA TYR A 211 0.57 -1.56 -21.42
C TYR A 211 -0.17 -0.95 -22.61
N ARG A 212 0.07 -1.48 -23.81
CA ARG A 212 -0.70 -1.12 -25.01
C ARG A 212 -1.84 -2.10 -25.21
N ILE A 213 -3.07 -1.64 -25.10
CA ILE A 213 -4.27 -2.47 -25.28
C ILE A 213 -4.40 -2.88 -26.76
N VAL A 214 -4.54 -4.17 -27.00
CA VAL A 214 -4.75 -4.71 -28.35
C VAL A 214 -6.24 -4.80 -28.66
N ARG A 215 -7.01 -5.47 -27.80
CA ARG A 215 -8.47 -5.63 -27.92
C ARG A 215 -9.07 -6.18 -26.62
N GLU A 216 -10.35 -6.01 -26.46
CA GLU A 216 -11.11 -6.73 -25.44
C GLU A 216 -11.26 -8.21 -25.83
N LEU A 217 -11.05 -9.10 -24.87
CA LEU A 217 -11.24 -10.54 -25.01
C LEU A 217 -12.61 -10.99 -24.51
N HIS A 218 -13.04 -10.41 -23.37
CA HIS A 218 -14.31 -10.76 -22.73
C HIS A 218 -14.78 -9.61 -21.84
N ALA A 219 -16.11 -9.39 -21.81
CA ALA A 219 -16.78 -8.49 -20.90
C ALA A 219 -17.90 -9.21 -20.17
N SER A 220 -17.98 -9.00 -18.86
CA SER A 220 -19.05 -9.51 -18.01
C SER A 220 -19.52 -8.40 -17.06
N SER A 221 -20.60 -8.64 -16.34
CA SER A 221 -21.05 -7.73 -15.27
C SER A 221 -20.07 -7.62 -14.10
N ARG A 222 -19.07 -8.49 -14.02
CA ARG A 222 -18.10 -8.53 -12.92
C ARG A 222 -16.72 -7.99 -13.28
N SER A 223 -16.27 -8.20 -14.52
CA SER A 223 -14.92 -7.83 -14.96
C SER A 223 -14.82 -7.71 -16.47
N HIS A 224 -13.84 -6.92 -16.91
CA HIS A 224 -13.43 -6.84 -18.31
C HIS A 224 -12.04 -7.44 -18.47
N ILE A 225 -11.81 -8.17 -19.55
CA ILE A 225 -10.56 -8.88 -19.86
C ILE A 225 -10.05 -8.36 -21.20
N TYR A 226 -8.79 -7.88 -21.20
CA TYR A 226 -8.15 -7.28 -22.35
C TYR A 226 -6.86 -8.01 -22.71
N LEU A 227 -6.62 -8.17 -24.02
CA LEU A 227 -5.31 -8.52 -24.53
C LEU A 227 -4.47 -7.24 -24.62
N ALA A 228 -3.26 -7.28 -24.13
CA ALA A 228 -2.35 -6.14 -24.15
C ALA A 228 -0.91 -6.59 -24.44
N VAL A 229 -0.08 -5.64 -24.79
CA VAL A 229 1.37 -5.80 -24.91
C VAL A 229 2.04 -4.95 -23.85
N ASP A 230 2.90 -5.54 -23.08
CA ASP A 230 3.74 -4.85 -22.09
C ASP A 230 4.77 -3.99 -22.81
N GLY A 231 4.80 -2.67 -22.54
CA GLY A 231 5.70 -1.72 -23.18
C GLY A 231 7.18 -1.93 -22.85
N ASP A 232 7.51 -2.50 -21.69
CA ASP A 232 8.90 -2.70 -21.28
C ASP A 232 9.48 -4.03 -21.79
N THR A 233 8.67 -5.10 -21.75
CA THR A 233 9.12 -6.46 -22.11
C THR A 233 8.70 -6.91 -23.51
N ALA A 234 7.80 -6.17 -24.15
CA ALA A 234 7.14 -6.52 -25.41
C ALA A 234 6.37 -7.87 -25.34
N GLN A 235 6.10 -8.38 -24.15
CA GLN A 235 5.34 -9.62 -23.98
C GLN A 235 3.84 -9.37 -24.12
N THR A 236 3.15 -10.34 -24.72
CA THR A 236 1.69 -10.35 -24.76
C THR A 236 1.15 -10.82 -23.40
N VAL A 237 0.26 -10.02 -22.80
CA VAL A 237 -0.32 -10.26 -21.48
C VAL A 237 -1.84 -10.11 -21.52
N VAL A 238 -2.49 -10.61 -20.48
CA VAL A 238 -3.93 -10.39 -20.24
C VAL A 238 -4.08 -9.44 -19.06
N ILE A 239 -4.86 -8.37 -19.26
CA ILE A 239 -5.26 -7.44 -18.21
C ILE A 239 -6.71 -7.72 -17.85
N LYS A 240 -6.99 -7.99 -16.56
CA LYS A 240 -8.33 -8.11 -16.00
C LYS A 240 -8.60 -6.88 -15.13
N THR A 241 -9.71 -6.17 -15.39
CA THR A 241 -10.16 -5.04 -14.59
C THR A 241 -11.51 -5.36 -13.94
N PRO A 242 -11.79 -4.93 -12.70
CA PRO A 242 -13.12 -5.09 -12.12
C PRO A 242 -14.12 -4.17 -12.83
N SER A 243 -15.38 -4.60 -12.93
CA SER A 243 -16.46 -3.78 -13.49
C SER A 243 -16.73 -2.56 -12.59
N ILE A 244 -16.91 -1.40 -13.20
CA ILE A 244 -17.27 -0.14 -12.51
C ILE A 244 -18.63 -0.28 -11.80
N ASP A 245 -19.51 -1.14 -12.28
CA ASP A 245 -20.84 -1.41 -11.68
C ASP A 245 -20.76 -2.01 -10.28
N LEU A 246 -19.61 -2.62 -9.93
CA LEU A 246 -19.37 -3.23 -8.62
C LEU A 246 -18.48 -2.39 -7.70
N ARG A 247 -18.34 -1.09 -7.98
CA ARG A 247 -17.53 -0.16 -7.17
C ARG A 247 -17.95 -0.15 -5.70
N ASP A 248 -19.24 -0.28 -5.43
CA ASP A 248 -19.81 -0.22 -4.08
C ASP A 248 -19.93 -1.59 -3.41
N ASP A 249 -19.34 -2.65 -4.01
CA ASP A 249 -19.26 -4.00 -3.43
C ASP A 249 -17.84 -4.34 -2.96
N PRO A 250 -17.48 -4.04 -1.70
CA PRO A 250 -16.15 -4.32 -1.15
C PRO A 250 -15.78 -5.80 -1.18
N ALA A 251 -16.76 -6.70 -1.01
CA ALA A 251 -16.51 -8.14 -1.01
C ALA A 251 -16.16 -8.65 -2.41
N HIS A 252 -16.70 -8.02 -3.46
CA HIS A 252 -16.30 -8.34 -4.83
C HIS A 252 -14.87 -7.87 -5.11
N LEU A 253 -14.53 -6.66 -4.69
CA LEU A 253 -13.20 -6.11 -4.87
C LEU A 253 -12.14 -6.93 -4.14
N GLU A 254 -12.43 -7.34 -2.91
CA GLU A 254 -11.54 -8.21 -2.14
C GLU A 254 -11.28 -9.54 -2.87
N ARG A 255 -12.34 -10.23 -3.34
CA ARG A 255 -12.19 -11.46 -4.13
C ARG A 255 -11.39 -11.26 -5.40
N PHE A 256 -11.62 -10.15 -6.12
CA PHE A 256 -10.89 -9.82 -7.34
C PHE A 256 -9.38 -9.68 -7.08
N LEU A 257 -9.00 -9.00 -6.01
CA LEU A 257 -7.59 -8.80 -5.63
C LEU A 257 -6.95 -10.07 -5.07
N MET A 258 -7.74 -10.91 -4.40
CA MET A 258 -7.28 -12.21 -3.90
C MET A 258 -6.88 -13.17 -5.02
N GLU A 259 -7.47 -13.09 -6.22
CA GLU A 259 -7.04 -13.90 -7.38
C GLU A 259 -5.56 -13.75 -7.67
N GLU A 260 -5.05 -12.52 -7.70
CA GLU A 260 -3.63 -12.27 -7.96
C GLU A 260 -2.74 -12.80 -6.82
N TRP A 261 -3.17 -12.59 -5.57
CA TRP A 261 -2.44 -13.07 -4.41
C TRP A 261 -2.31 -14.59 -4.39
N ILE A 262 -3.39 -15.31 -4.71
CA ILE A 262 -3.43 -16.77 -4.82
C ILE A 262 -2.53 -17.22 -5.96
N ALA A 263 -2.67 -16.61 -7.14
CA ALA A 263 -1.90 -16.96 -8.33
C ALA A 263 -0.38 -16.86 -8.09
N ARG A 264 0.08 -15.86 -7.33
CA ARG A 264 1.49 -15.67 -7.00
C ARG A 264 2.09 -16.77 -6.11
N ARG A 265 1.26 -17.50 -5.36
CA ARG A 265 1.68 -18.56 -4.43
C ARG A 265 1.65 -19.94 -5.04
N ILE A 266 0.95 -20.12 -6.15
CA ILE A 266 0.81 -21.41 -6.81
C ILE A 266 1.90 -21.56 -7.88
N ASP A 267 2.85 -22.46 -7.63
CA ASP A 267 3.83 -22.84 -8.66
C ASP A 267 3.38 -24.16 -9.31
N SER A 268 2.67 -24.02 -10.43
CA SER A 268 2.19 -25.16 -11.23
C SER A 268 2.11 -24.77 -12.72
N PRO A 269 2.56 -25.62 -13.65
CA PRO A 269 2.36 -25.36 -15.07
C PRO A 269 0.89 -25.44 -15.50
N HIS A 270 0.02 -26.00 -14.63
CA HIS A 270 -1.42 -26.20 -14.86
C HIS A 270 -2.28 -25.11 -14.20
N VAL A 271 -1.69 -24.01 -13.73
CA VAL A 271 -2.39 -22.85 -13.17
C VAL A 271 -1.87 -21.59 -13.85
N LEU A 272 -2.78 -20.68 -14.17
CA LEU A 272 -2.46 -19.40 -14.79
C LEU A 272 -1.47 -18.61 -13.90
N LYS A 273 -0.39 -18.09 -14.52
CA LYS A 273 0.64 -17.35 -13.79
C LYS A 273 0.39 -15.85 -13.87
N PRO A 274 0.50 -15.12 -12.75
CA PRO A 274 0.50 -13.67 -12.75
C PRO A 274 1.82 -13.17 -13.33
N CYS A 275 1.79 -12.06 -14.06
CA CYS A 275 2.98 -11.35 -14.46
C CYS A 275 3.48 -10.50 -13.28
N LEU A 276 4.76 -10.63 -12.93
CA LEU A 276 5.37 -9.79 -11.91
C LEU A 276 5.46 -8.35 -12.45
N GLN A 277 4.83 -7.44 -11.75
CA GLN A 277 4.88 -6.02 -12.10
C GLN A 277 5.94 -5.32 -11.25
N THR A 278 6.86 -4.65 -11.89
CA THR A 278 7.89 -3.81 -11.24
C THR A 278 7.50 -2.35 -11.19
N ARG A 279 6.48 -1.95 -11.98
CA ARG A 279 6.01 -0.56 -12.06
C ARG A 279 4.88 -0.26 -11.08
N LYS A 280 4.76 1.00 -10.65
CA LYS A 280 3.66 1.47 -9.80
C LYS A 280 2.35 1.41 -10.57
N ARG A 281 1.30 0.86 -9.93
CA ARG A 281 -0.07 0.87 -10.46
C ARG A 281 -0.77 2.18 -10.13
N ASN A 282 -1.51 2.70 -11.10
CA ASN A 282 -2.39 3.86 -10.88
C ASN A 282 -3.87 3.47 -10.78
N PHE A 283 -4.21 2.24 -11.12
CA PHE A 283 -5.58 1.71 -11.14
C PHE A 283 -5.63 0.29 -10.57
N ILE A 284 -6.86 -0.18 -10.28
CA ILE A 284 -7.10 -1.56 -9.88
C ILE A 284 -7.19 -2.44 -11.12
N TYR A 285 -6.24 -3.36 -11.28
CA TYR A 285 -6.24 -4.39 -12.33
C TYR A 285 -5.28 -5.54 -11.95
N VAL A 286 -5.44 -6.66 -12.62
CA VAL A 286 -4.56 -7.84 -12.51
C VAL A 286 -3.96 -8.15 -13.87
N VAL A 287 -2.68 -8.52 -13.91
CA VAL A 287 -1.99 -8.91 -15.15
C VAL A 287 -1.52 -10.35 -15.05
N THR A 288 -1.86 -11.12 -16.08
CA THR A 288 -1.49 -12.53 -16.19
C THR A 288 -0.86 -12.84 -17.53
N GLU A 289 -0.20 -13.99 -17.63
CA GLU A 289 0.28 -14.52 -18.90
C GLU A 289 -0.89 -14.67 -19.90
N PHE A 290 -0.61 -14.48 -21.17
CA PHE A 290 -1.54 -14.84 -22.24
C PHE A 290 -1.36 -16.30 -22.59
N VAL A 291 -2.44 -17.09 -22.47
CA VAL A 291 -2.48 -18.49 -22.89
C VAL A 291 -3.04 -18.54 -24.32
N GLU A 292 -2.16 -18.81 -25.30
CA GLU A 292 -2.59 -19.00 -26.69
C GLU A 292 -3.25 -20.36 -26.85
N GLY A 293 -4.58 -20.38 -26.93
CA GLY A 293 -5.36 -21.61 -26.99
C GLY A 293 -6.86 -21.37 -26.94
N GLN A 294 -7.61 -22.36 -26.53
CA GLN A 294 -9.07 -22.31 -26.40
C GLN A 294 -9.52 -22.80 -25.03
N THR A 295 -10.74 -22.42 -24.60
CA THR A 295 -11.32 -22.96 -23.38
C THR A 295 -11.66 -24.43 -23.56
N LEU A 296 -11.71 -25.21 -22.47
CA LEU A 296 -12.16 -26.58 -22.49
C LEU A 296 -13.64 -26.67 -22.99
N ALA A 297 -14.46 -25.67 -22.71
CA ALA A 297 -15.83 -25.58 -23.22
C ALA A 297 -15.85 -25.54 -24.76
N GLN A 298 -14.99 -24.68 -25.37
CA GLN A 298 -14.88 -24.64 -26.83
C GLN A 298 -14.30 -25.94 -27.38
N TRP A 299 -13.24 -26.47 -26.74
CA TRP A 299 -12.65 -27.75 -27.14
C TRP A 299 -13.67 -28.90 -27.15
N MET A 300 -14.53 -28.99 -26.14
CA MET A 300 -15.61 -29.98 -26.05
C MET A 300 -16.61 -29.83 -27.20
N THR A 301 -16.90 -28.61 -27.62
CA THR A 301 -17.79 -28.33 -28.76
C THR A 301 -17.14 -28.77 -30.07
N ASP A 302 -15.85 -28.50 -30.23
CA ASP A 302 -15.09 -28.85 -31.45
C ASP A 302 -14.77 -30.36 -31.53
N ASN A 303 -14.77 -31.04 -30.36
CA ASN A 303 -14.47 -32.48 -30.23
C ASN A 303 -15.63 -33.26 -29.57
N PRO A 304 -16.78 -33.44 -30.22
CA PRO A 304 -17.99 -34.01 -29.59
C PRO A 304 -17.85 -35.48 -29.22
N LYS A 305 -16.88 -36.19 -29.77
CA LYS A 305 -16.58 -37.60 -29.50
C LYS A 305 -15.09 -37.86 -29.36
N PRO A 306 -14.48 -37.33 -28.30
CA PRO A 306 -13.05 -37.49 -28.08
C PRO A 306 -12.73 -38.94 -27.69
N ASP A 307 -11.52 -39.40 -27.98
CA ASP A 307 -11.05 -40.67 -27.47
C ASP A 307 -10.78 -40.64 -25.97
N LEU A 308 -10.86 -41.79 -25.33
CA LEU A 308 -10.74 -41.91 -23.87
C LEU A 308 -9.33 -41.55 -23.36
N ALA A 309 -8.28 -41.75 -24.15
CA ALA A 309 -6.92 -41.42 -23.76
C ALA A 309 -6.73 -39.92 -23.69
N THR A 310 -7.26 -39.16 -24.68
CA THR A 310 -7.25 -37.70 -24.69
C THR A 310 -8.00 -37.14 -23.49
N VAL A 311 -9.22 -37.64 -23.20
CA VAL A 311 -10.00 -37.19 -22.02
C VAL A 311 -9.24 -37.43 -20.72
N ARG A 312 -8.63 -38.62 -20.55
CA ARG A 312 -7.83 -38.97 -19.38
C ARG A 312 -6.60 -38.02 -19.23
N GLY A 313 -5.95 -37.69 -20.35
CA GLY A 313 -4.84 -36.75 -20.37
C GLY A 313 -5.23 -35.36 -19.89
N ILE A 314 -6.36 -34.82 -20.33
CA ILE A 314 -6.92 -33.54 -19.90
C ILE A 314 -7.25 -33.58 -18.40
N VAL A 315 -8.03 -34.60 -17.96
CA VAL A 315 -8.42 -34.71 -16.55
C VAL A 315 -7.24 -34.89 -15.62
N ALA A 316 -6.21 -35.62 -16.03
CA ALA A 316 -5.00 -35.80 -15.25
C ALA A 316 -4.24 -34.47 -15.06
N GLN A 317 -4.23 -33.58 -16.07
CA GLN A 317 -3.62 -32.26 -15.98
C GLN A 317 -4.43 -31.32 -15.06
N ILE A 318 -5.77 -31.32 -15.18
CA ILE A 318 -6.65 -30.58 -14.26
C ILE A 318 -6.41 -31.02 -12.82
N ALA A 319 -6.35 -32.33 -12.56
CA ALA A 319 -6.09 -32.85 -11.23
C ALA A 319 -4.75 -32.40 -10.65
N ARG A 320 -3.69 -32.30 -11.48
CA ARG A 320 -2.39 -31.74 -11.05
C ARG A 320 -2.50 -30.25 -10.70
N GLY A 321 -3.25 -29.47 -11.48
CA GLY A 321 -3.55 -28.08 -11.18
C GLY A 321 -4.25 -27.95 -9.82
N LEU A 322 -5.34 -28.69 -9.60
CA LEU A 322 -6.08 -28.70 -8.33
C LEU A 322 -5.22 -29.15 -7.14
N GLN A 323 -4.33 -30.11 -7.34
CA GLN A 323 -3.39 -30.53 -6.30
C GLN A 323 -2.49 -29.39 -5.81
N ALA A 324 -2.15 -28.45 -6.69
CA ALA A 324 -1.35 -27.27 -6.29
C ALA A 324 -2.15 -26.33 -5.37
N PHE A 325 -3.45 -26.17 -5.56
CA PHE A 325 -4.34 -25.46 -4.64
C PHE A 325 -4.45 -26.20 -3.29
N HIS A 326 -4.74 -27.50 -3.33
CA HIS A 326 -4.94 -28.32 -2.12
C HIS A 326 -3.71 -28.38 -1.22
N ARG A 327 -2.48 -28.31 -1.78
CA ARG A 327 -1.25 -28.22 -0.98
C ARG A 327 -1.13 -26.95 -0.16
N LEU A 328 -1.84 -25.90 -0.55
CA LEU A 328 -1.93 -24.62 0.14
C LEU A 328 -3.23 -24.49 0.95
N GLU A 329 -3.93 -25.62 1.17
CA GLU A 329 -5.21 -25.67 1.89
C GLU A 329 -6.33 -24.83 1.24
N MET A 330 -6.24 -24.59 -0.07
CA MET A 330 -7.20 -23.82 -0.86
C MET A 330 -8.10 -24.72 -1.70
N LEU A 331 -9.34 -24.29 -1.92
CA LEU A 331 -10.31 -24.96 -2.78
C LEU A 331 -10.69 -24.02 -3.93
N HIS A 332 -10.74 -24.52 -5.16
CA HIS A 332 -11.05 -23.70 -6.35
C HIS A 332 -12.50 -23.19 -6.41
N GLN A 333 -13.46 -23.92 -5.89
CA GLN A 333 -14.90 -23.64 -5.73
C GLN A 333 -15.71 -23.31 -7.02
N ASP A 334 -15.10 -22.89 -8.14
CA ASP A 334 -15.77 -22.62 -9.43
C ASP A 334 -15.08 -23.33 -10.62
N LEU A 335 -14.79 -24.62 -10.46
CA LEU A 335 -14.19 -25.41 -11.55
C LEU A 335 -15.25 -25.75 -12.60
N LYS A 336 -15.10 -25.19 -13.80
CA LYS A 336 -15.96 -25.42 -14.95
C LYS A 336 -15.17 -25.36 -16.25
N PRO A 337 -15.68 -25.89 -17.38
CA PRO A 337 -14.94 -25.92 -18.65
C PRO A 337 -14.54 -24.54 -19.17
N ASP A 338 -15.28 -23.48 -18.86
CA ASP A 338 -14.95 -22.10 -19.24
C ASP A 338 -13.73 -21.57 -18.50
N ASN A 339 -13.44 -22.07 -17.29
CA ASN A 339 -12.32 -21.67 -16.44
C ASN A 339 -11.07 -22.54 -16.65
N ILE A 340 -11.03 -23.30 -17.76
CA ILE A 340 -9.90 -24.15 -18.11
C ILE A 340 -9.51 -23.85 -19.55
N MET A 341 -8.23 -23.56 -19.80
CA MET A 341 -7.66 -23.36 -21.12
C MET A 341 -6.83 -24.57 -21.54
N ILE A 342 -6.85 -24.88 -22.82
CA ILE A 342 -5.92 -25.83 -23.48
C ILE A 342 -5.12 -25.02 -24.47
N ASP A 343 -3.79 -24.96 -24.29
CA ASP A 343 -2.90 -24.25 -25.18
C ASP A 343 -2.58 -25.04 -26.46
N ALA A 344 -1.89 -24.42 -27.41
CA ALA A 344 -1.51 -25.03 -28.68
C ALA A 344 -0.62 -26.28 -28.53
N THR A 345 0.02 -26.48 -27.37
CA THR A 345 0.85 -27.66 -27.07
C THR A 345 0.08 -28.79 -26.40
N GLY A 346 -1.21 -28.57 -26.07
CA GLY A 346 -2.04 -29.51 -25.32
C GLY A 346 -1.86 -29.41 -23.80
N THR A 347 -1.18 -28.35 -23.31
CA THR A 347 -1.08 -28.09 -21.88
C THR A 347 -2.38 -27.48 -21.38
N VAL A 348 -2.90 -28.04 -20.28
CA VAL A 348 -4.14 -27.57 -19.63
C VAL A 348 -3.80 -26.64 -18.49
N LYS A 349 -4.45 -25.47 -18.44
CA LYS A 349 -4.30 -24.47 -17.37
C LYS A 349 -5.64 -24.05 -16.78
N ILE A 350 -5.73 -23.98 -15.48
CA ILE A 350 -6.85 -23.38 -14.72
C ILE A 350 -6.64 -21.87 -14.72
N ILE A 351 -7.66 -21.08 -15.15
CA ILE A 351 -7.49 -19.66 -15.47
C ILE A 351 -8.29 -18.69 -14.60
N ASP A 352 -9.24 -19.14 -13.80
CA ASP A 352 -10.07 -18.28 -12.95
C ASP A 352 -10.31 -18.98 -11.60
N PHE A 353 -9.92 -18.32 -10.51
CA PHE A 353 -10.00 -18.84 -9.15
C PHE A 353 -10.46 -17.78 -8.12
N GLY A 354 -11.22 -16.78 -8.59
CA GLY A 354 -11.77 -15.71 -7.76
C GLY A 354 -12.83 -16.12 -6.75
N ALA A 355 -13.19 -17.40 -6.71
CA ALA A 355 -14.09 -17.96 -5.72
C ALA A 355 -13.38 -18.77 -4.61
N THR A 356 -12.05 -18.81 -4.63
CA THR A 356 -11.21 -19.66 -3.76
C THR A 356 -11.16 -19.15 -2.32
#